data_2677817b1fa3c59a05c4b1d20957ca45
#
_entry.id   2677817b1fa3c59a05c4b1d20957ca45
#
_cell.length_a   1.000
_cell.length_b   1.000
_cell.length_c   1.000
_cell.angle_alpha   90.00
_cell.angle_beta   90.00
_cell.angle_gamma   90.00
#
_symmetry.space_group_name_H-M   'P 1'
#
loop_
_entity.id
_entity.type
_entity.pdbx_description
1 polymer ?
#
loop_
_entity_poly.entity_id
_entity_poly.type
_entity_poly.pdbx_seq_one_letter_code
_entity_poly.pdbx_strand_id
1 'polypeptide(L)'
;ALSSAASDVYKRQTFCGLAYEGSITQQLPVFLQVIVIVLIGHFIWMALLYFLAGAYSHENPMEVVRHYGPAYLTAVGTMSSAATLAVALQCAEKCKPLRKDMVQFGIPLFANIHLCGSVLTEVFFCMTVSKILYDTVPTPGTMILFCVLLGVFAIGAPGVPGGTVMASLG
;
A
#
# COMPACT_ATOMS: atom_id res chain seq x y z
N ALA A 1 15.23 16.84 6.40
CA ALA A 1 16.02 16.19 7.46
C ALA A 1 15.39 16.39 8.85
N LEU A 2 15.00 17.62 9.23
CA LEU A 2 14.34 17.88 10.52
C LEU A 2 12.96 17.21 10.65
N SER A 3 12.18 17.16 9.58
CA SER A 3 10.87 16.51 9.53
C SER A 3 10.98 14.98 9.73
N SER A 4 11.99 14.32 9.13
CA SER A 4 12.20 12.89 9.33
C SER A 4 12.66 12.56 10.74
N ALA A 5 13.58 13.34 11.30
CA ALA A 5 14.03 13.18 12.68
C ALA A 5 12.90 13.37 13.71
N ALA A 6 12.06 14.37 13.53
CA ALA A 6 10.88 14.59 14.38
C ALA A 6 9.89 13.41 14.29
N SER A 7 9.64 12.88 13.08
CA SER A 7 8.80 11.70 12.88
C SER A 7 9.35 10.46 13.60
N ASP A 8 10.66 10.25 13.55
CA ASP A 8 11.28 9.09 14.22
C ASP A 8 11.26 9.22 15.75
N VAL A 9 11.45 10.41 16.28
CA VAL A 9 11.30 10.69 17.72
C VAL A 9 9.86 10.42 18.16
N TYR A 10 8.89 10.89 17.39
CA TYR A 10 7.46 10.69 17.69
C TYR A 10 7.08 9.21 17.70
N LYS A 11 7.53 8.45 16.70
CA LYS A 11 7.32 7.00 16.65
C LYS A 11 7.92 6.29 17.85
N ARG A 12 9.17 6.61 18.21
CA ARG A 12 9.83 6.02 19.38
C ARG A 12 9.08 6.36 20.67
N GLN A 13 8.66 7.61 20.85
CA GLN A 13 7.91 8.05 22.03
C GLN A 13 6.56 7.33 22.15
N THR A 14 5.83 7.16 21.03
CA THR A 14 4.58 6.42 20.99
C THR A 14 4.80 4.96 21.37
N PHE A 15 5.81 4.29 20.78
CA PHE A 15 6.12 2.91 21.12
C PHE A 15 6.57 2.74 22.59
N CYS A 16 7.34 3.67 23.13
CA CYS A 16 7.74 3.67 24.55
C CYS A 16 6.51 3.82 25.46
N GLY A 17 5.58 4.71 25.12
CA GLY A 17 4.33 4.89 25.87
C GLY A 17 3.49 3.60 25.89
N LEU A 18 3.24 3.02 24.73
CA LEU A 18 2.51 1.76 24.59
C LEU A 18 3.19 0.59 25.31
N ALA A 19 4.54 0.57 25.33
CA ALA A 19 5.30 -0.44 26.05
C ALA A 19 5.16 -0.28 27.56
N TYR A 20 5.21 0.96 28.05
CA TYR A 20 5.06 1.28 29.48
C TYR A 20 3.65 0.93 29.99
N GLU A 21 2.63 1.16 29.19
CA GLU A 21 1.23 0.83 29.50
C GLU A 21 0.91 -0.66 29.39
N GLY A 22 1.87 -1.49 28.92
CA GLY A 22 1.66 -2.92 28.69
C GLY A 22 0.72 -3.26 27.52
N SER A 23 0.26 -2.25 26.78
CA SER A 23 -0.70 -2.40 25.68
C SER A 23 -0.11 -3.13 24.48
N ILE A 24 1.22 -3.09 24.29
CA ILE A 24 1.89 -3.74 23.14
C ILE A 24 1.64 -5.25 23.15
N THR A 25 1.78 -5.91 24.30
CA THR A 25 1.63 -7.37 24.39
C THR A 25 0.21 -7.85 24.08
N GLN A 26 -0.77 -7.01 24.35
CA GLN A 26 -2.19 -7.31 24.05
C GLN A 26 -2.58 -6.98 22.62
N GLN A 27 -2.06 -5.89 22.07
CA GLN A 27 -2.45 -5.40 20.74
C GLN A 27 -1.61 -6.01 19.61
N LEU A 28 -0.34 -6.34 19.88
CA LEU A 28 0.58 -6.90 18.89
C LEU A 28 0.04 -8.13 18.16
N PRO A 29 -0.55 -9.14 18.83
CA PRO A 29 -1.11 -10.30 18.14
C PRO A 29 -2.24 -9.94 17.17
N VAL A 30 -3.09 -8.96 17.52
CA VAL A 30 -4.18 -8.50 16.68
C VAL A 30 -3.62 -7.81 15.43
N PHE A 31 -2.66 -6.91 15.58
CA PHE A 31 -2.01 -6.26 14.45
C PHE A 31 -1.29 -7.25 13.54
N LEU A 32 -0.65 -8.27 14.11
CA LEU A 32 0.03 -9.30 13.35
C LEU A 32 -0.94 -10.13 12.51
N GLN A 33 -2.09 -10.49 13.07
CA GLN A 33 -3.16 -11.15 12.33
C GLN A 33 -3.68 -10.26 11.17
N VAL A 34 -3.91 -8.99 11.43
CA VAL A 34 -4.36 -8.04 10.40
C VAL A 34 -3.32 -7.91 9.29
N ILE A 35 -2.04 -7.82 9.63
CA ILE A 35 -0.96 -7.77 8.64
C ILE A 35 -0.97 -9.01 7.75
N VAL A 36 -1.12 -10.19 8.32
CA VAL A 36 -1.20 -11.44 7.54
C VAL A 36 -2.41 -11.44 6.60
N ILE A 37 -3.59 -11.05 7.10
CA ILE A 37 -4.81 -10.97 6.29
C ILE A 37 -4.63 -9.96 5.14
N VAL A 38 -4.08 -8.79 5.44
CA VAL A 38 -3.81 -7.74 4.44
C VAL A 38 -2.81 -8.23 3.39
N LEU A 39 -1.75 -8.93 3.78
CA LEU A 39 -0.79 -9.51 2.83
C LEU A 39 -1.45 -10.54 1.91
N ILE A 40 -2.26 -11.44 2.45
CA ILE A 40 -3.03 -12.40 1.65
C ILE A 40 -3.96 -11.65 0.69
N GLY A 41 -4.67 -10.65 1.18
CA GLY A 41 -5.54 -9.80 0.36
C GLY A 41 -4.80 -9.13 -0.80
N HIS A 42 -3.59 -8.63 -0.56
CA HIS A 42 -2.75 -8.03 -1.60
C HIS A 42 -2.36 -9.05 -2.69
N PHE A 43 -1.94 -10.25 -2.31
CA PHE A 43 -1.60 -11.29 -3.28
C PHE A 43 -2.81 -11.76 -4.09
N ILE A 44 -3.97 -11.90 -3.45
CA ILE A 44 -5.23 -12.24 -4.15
C ILE A 44 -5.61 -11.13 -5.13
N TRP A 45 -5.55 -9.86 -4.70
CA TRP A 45 -5.87 -8.72 -5.55
C TRP A 45 -4.90 -8.61 -6.73
N MET A 46 -3.61 -8.76 -6.47
CA MET A 46 -2.58 -8.76 -7.51
C MET A 46 -2.80 -9.88 -8.52
N ALA A 47 -3.09 -11.11 -8.07
CA ALA A 47 -3.38 -12.25 -8.93
C ALA A 47 -4.63 -12.00 -9.80
N LEU A 48 -5.68 -11.42 -9.22
CA LEU A 48 -6.89 -11.04 -9.93
C LEU A 48 -6.60 -10.02 -11.05
N LEU A 49 -5.83 -8.97 -10.74
CA LEU A 49 -5.46 -7.95 -11.73
C LEU A 49 -4.62 -8.53 -12.89
N TYR A 50 -3.65 -9.38 -12.58
CA TYR A 50 -2.86 -10.04 -13.60
C TYR A 50 -3.71 -11.00 -14.45
N PHE A 51 -4.63 -11.72 -13.83
CA PHE A 51 -5.56 -12.59 -14.56
C PHE A 51 -6.46 -11.77 -15.51
N LEU A 52 -7.06 -10.69 -15.04
CA LEU A 52 -7.89 -9.81 -15.84
C LEU A 52 -7.10 -9.17 -16.99
N ALA A 53 -5.89 -8.69 -16.70
CA ALA A 53 -5.02 -8.11 -17.72
C ALA A 53 -4.62 -9.14 -18.79
N GLY A 54 -4.26 -10.36 -18.37
CA GLY A 54 -3.94 -11.45 -19.31
C GLY A 54 -5.14 -11.89 -20.15
N ALA A 55 -6.32 -11.98 -19.55
CA ALA A 55 -7.55 -12.33 -20.25
C ALA A 55 -7.96 -11.26 -21.29
N TYR A 56 -7.72 -9.97 -20.96
CA TYR A 56 -8.04 -8.88 -21.86
C TYR A 56 -7.01 -8.72 -23.00
N SER A 57 -5.72 -8.85 -22.69
CA SER A 57 -4.64 -8.65 -23.66
C SER A 57 -4.34 -9.88 -24.50
N HIS A 58 -4.83 -11.06 -24.12
CA HIS A 58 -4.46 -12.38 -24.70
C HIS A 58 -2.95 -12.67 -24.61
N GLU A 59 -2.24 -11.98 -23.74
CA GLU A 59 -0.82 -12.15 -23.48
C GLU A 59 -0.59 -12.87 -22.14
N ASN A 60 0.57 -13.50 -21.98
CA ASN A 60 0.88 -14.23 -20.75
C ASN A 60 1.37 -13.27 -19.66
N PRO A 61 0.59 -13.00 -18.60
CA PRO A 61 0.98 -12.08 -17.54
C PRO A 61 2.15 -12.60 -16.69
N MET A 62 2.43 -13.90 -16.72
CA MET A 62 3.50 -14.52 -15.96
C MET A 62 4.89 -14.02 -16.39
N GLU A 63 5.04 -13.59 -17.65
CA GLU A 63 6.28 -12.98 -18.12
C GLU A 63 6.55 -11.64 -17.39
N VAL A 64 5.52 -10.85 -17.17
CA VAL A 64 5.62 -9.59 -16.42
C VAL A 64 5.98 -9.88 -14.97
N VAL A 65 5.28 -10.80 -14.31
CA VAL A 65 5.55 -11.19 -12.92
C VAL A 65 6.99 -11.63 -12.73
N ARG A 66 7.52 -12.43 -13.67
CA ARG A 66 8.89 -12.95 -13.60
C ARG A 66 9.97 -11.85 -13.68
N HIS A 67 9.73 -10.82 -14.49
CA HIS A 67 10.68 -9.72 -14.65
C HIS A 67 10.55 -8.63 -13.58
N TYR A 68 9.43 -8.59 -12.86
CA TYR A 68 9.12 -7.52 -11.90
C TYR A 68 9.70 -7.74 -10.49
N GLY A 69 10.35 -8.88 -10.25
CA GLY A 69 10.95 -9.23 -8.95
C GLY A 69 11.83 -8.14 -8.33
N PRO A 70 12.80 -7.55 -9.06
CA PRO A 70 13.64 -6.48 -8.51
C PRO A 70 12.86 -5.23 -8.10
N ALA A 71 11.84 -4.83 -8.87
CA ALA A 71 10.97 -3.72 -8.52
C ALA A 71 10.17 -4.01 -7.25
N TYR A 72 9.66 -5.23 -7.10
CA TYR A 72 8.95 -5.66 -5.91
C TYR A 72 9.83 -5.63 -4.66
N LEU A 73 11.07 -6.15 -4.74
CA LEU A 73 12.03 -6.10 -3.63
C LEU A 73 12.40 -4.65 -3.27
N THR A 74 12.57 -3.78 -4.27
CA THR A 74 12.83 -2.35 -4.03
C THR A 74 11.64 -1.70 -3.33
N ALA A 75 10.41 -2.00 -3.75
CA ALA A 75 9.20 -1.46 -3.12
C ALA A 75 9.09 -1.89 -1.65
N VAL A 76 9.34 -3.16 -1.35
CA VAL A 76 9.34 -3.68 0.03
C VAL A 76 10.44 -3.04 0.89
N GLY A 77 11.64 -2.88 0.32
CA GLY A 77 12.79 -2.32 1.05
C GLY A 77 12.69 -0.82 1.29
N THR A 78 12.13 -0.05 0.34
CA THR A 78 12.04 1.41 0.44
C THR A 78 10.70 1.90 0.98
N MET A 79 9.64 1.10 0.87
CA MET A 79 8.25 1.50 1.14
C MET A 79 7.85 2.80 0.43
N SER A 80 8.46 3.09 -0.72
CA SER A 80 8.29 4.32 -1.48
C SER A 80 8.04 4.03 -2.96
N SER A 81 6.89 4.44 -3.46
CA SER A 81 6.55 4.34 -4.89
C SER A 81 7.49 5.18 -5.75
N ALA A 82 7.87 6.37 -5.27
CA ALA A 82 8.79 7.25 -5.98
C ALA A 82 10.19 6.62 -6.13
N ALA A 83 10.72 6.01 -5.06
CA ALA A 83 12.02 5.32 -5.12
C ALA A 83 11.98 4.07 -6.00
N THR A 84 10.83 3.40 -6.09
CA THR A 84 10.66 2.19 -6.89
C THR A 84 10.47 2.47 -8.37
N LEU A 85 10.03 3.67 -8.74
CA LEU A 85 9.62 4.04 -10.09
C LEU A 85 10.69 3.73 -11.16
N ALA A 86 11.93 4.10 -10.91
CA ALA A 86 13.03 3.89 -11.86
C ALA A 86 13.29 2.39 -12.10
N VAL A 87 13.26 1.59 -11.05
CA VAL A 87 13.46 0.13 -11.14
C VAL A 87 12.26 -0.53 -11.83
N ALA A 88 11.05 -0.06 -11.54
CA ALA A 88 9.83 -0.54 -12.17
C ALA A 88 9.83 -0.30 -13.67
N LEU A 89 10.26 0.88 -14.13
CA LEU A 89 10.43 1.19 -15.55
C LEU A 89 11.43 0.24 -16.22
N GLN A 90 12.61 0.06 -15.62
CA GLN A 90 13.63 -0.85 -16.15
C GLN A 90 13.16 -2.31 -16.22
N CYS A 91 12.37 -2.75 -15.26
CA CYS A 91 11.78 -4.09 -15.27
C CYS A 91 10.73 -4.23 -16.37
N ALA A 92 9.85 -3.25 -16.53
CA ALA A 92 8.80 -3.27 -17.53
C ALA A 92 9.34 -3.19 -18.97
N GLU A 93 10.42 -2.45 -19.21
CA GLU A 93 11.08 -2.38 -20.54
C GLU A 93 11.65 -3.72 -21.00
N LYS A 94 11.93 -4.63 -20.08
CA LYS A 94 12.38 -6.00 -20.38
C LYS A 94 11.24 -6.96 -20.74
N CYS A 95 10.00 -6.59 -20.43
CA CYS A 95 8.83 -7.41 -20.68
C CYS A 95 8.38 -7.26 -22.14
N LYS A 96 8.40 -8.36 -22.90
CA LYS A 96 8.01 -8.37 -24.32
C LYS A 96 6.54 -7.99 -24.56
N PRO A 97 5.57 -8.43 -23.71
CA PRO A 97 4.16 -8.11 -23.92
C PRO A 97 3.82 -6.63 -23.77
N LEU A 98 4.71 -5.84 -23.14
CA LEU A 98 4.44 -4.45 -22.85
C LEU A 98 4.95 -3.52 -23.95
N ARG A 99 4.08 -2.64 -24.43
CA ARG A 99 4.46 -1.61 -25.40
C ARG A 99 5.32 -0.54 -24.70
N LYS A 100 6.50 -0.27 -25.23
CA LYS A 100 7.48 0.66 -24.62
C LYS A 100 6.96 2.08 -24.44
N ASP A 101 6.21 2.59 -25.42
CA ASP A 101 5.57 3.92 -25.34
C ASP A 101 4.56 3.99 -24.18
N MET A 102 3.78 2.93 -23.99
CA MET A 102 2.83 2.83 -22.88
C MET A 102 3.50 2.62 -21.52
N VAL A 103 4.62 1.92 -21.46
CA VAL A 103 5.40 1.71 -20.25
C VAL A 103 5.92 3.03 -19.70
N GLN A 104 6.54 3.86 -20.55
CA GLN A 104 7.12 5.13 -20.15
C GLN A 104 6.09 6.17 -19.66
N PHE A 105 4.89 6.12 -20.20
CA PHE A 105 3.78 6.98 -19.77
C PHE A 105 2.98 6.35 -18.62
N GLY A 106 2.62 5.08 -18.76
CA GLY A 106 1.68 4.41 -17.86
C GLY A 106 2.25 4.17 -16.46
N ILE A 107 3.51 3.72 -16.34
CA ILE A 107 4.08 3.43 -15.03
C ILE A 107 4.16 4.68 -14.14
N PRO A 108 4.69 5.83 -14.57
CA PRO A 108 4.64 7.05 -13.77
C PRO A 108 3.23 7.52 -13.43
N LEU A 109 2.32 7.42 -14.39
CA LEU A 109 0.93 7.82 -14.17
C LEU A 109 0.25 6.93 -13.13
N PHE A 110 0.31 5.62 -13.31
CA PHE A 110 -0.36 4.67 -12.42
C PHE A 110 0.31 4.53 -11.05
N ALA A 111 1.60 4.85 -10.91
CA ALA A 111 2.26 4.92 -9.62
C ALA A 111 1.59 5.92 -8.66
N ASN A 112 0.92 6.94 -9.21
CA ASN A 112 0.21 7.95 -8.42
C ASN A 112 -1.30 7.74 -8.33
N ILE A 113 -1.91 7.06 -9.31
CA ILE A 113 -3.37 6.90 -9.39
C ILE A 113 -3.83 5.53 -8.91
N HIS A 114 -3.04 4.48 -9.15
CA HIS A 114 -3.41 3.10 -8.84
C HIS A 114 -2.92 2.70 -7.45
N LEU A 115 -3.60 3.18 -6.42
CA LEU A 115 -3.23 3.01 -5.00
C LEU A 115 -4.09 1.96 -4.28
N CYS A 116 -4.66 1.01 -5.00
CA CYS A 116 -5.57 0.00 -4.44
C CYS A 116 -4.96 -0.81 -3.29
N GLY A 117 -3.65 -1.09 -3.33
CA GLY A 117 -2.94 -1.76 -2.25
C GLY A 117 -2.91 -0.94 -0.96
N SER A 118 -2.58 0.34 -1.06
CA SER A 118 -2.58 1.26 0.09
C SER A 118 -3.98 1.42 0.68
N VAL A 119 -4.99 1.63 -0.17
CA VAL A 119 -6.39 1.74 0.26
C VAL A 119 -6.85 0.48 1.00
N LEU A 120 -6.52 -0.71 0.48
CA LEU A 120 -6.83 -1.98 1.14
C LEU A 120 -6.22 -2.02 2.55
N THR A 121 -4.94 -1.67 2.68
CA THR A 121 -4.24 -1.63 3.97
C THR A 121 -4.90 -0.67 4.93
N GLU A 122 -5.17 0.56 4.51
CA GLU A 122 -5.72 1.61 5.37
C GLU A 122 -7.12 1.30 5.85
N VAL A 123 -7.96 0.73 4.99
CA VAL A 123 -9.31 0.28 5.37
C VAL A 123 -9.25 -0.76 6.48
N PHE A 124 -8.40 -1.79 6.33
CA PHE A 124 -8.24 -2.82 7.37
C PHE A 124 -7.68 -2.26 8.67
N PHE A 125 -6.69 -1.38 8.61
CA PHE A 125 -6.13 -0.75 9.80
C PHE A 125 -7.14 0.18 10.47
N CYS A 126 -7.91 0.97 9.72
CA CYS A 126 -8.95 1.82 10.27
C CYS A 126 -10.01 1.01 11.02
N MET A 127 -10.47 -0.10 10.44
CA MET A 127 -11.42 -1.01 11.09
C MET A 127 -10.82 -1.62 12.37
N THR A 128 -9.56 -2.03 12.32
CA THR A 128 -8.87 -2.63 13.46
C THR A 128 -8.70 -1.63 14.60
N VAL A 129 -8.24 -0.42 14.31
CA VAL A 129 -8.07 0.65 15.30
C VAL A 129 -9.42 1.03 15.92
N SER A 130 -10.47 1.17 15.10
CA SER A 130 -11.82 1.42 15.59
C SER A 130 -12.31 0.33 16.56
N LYS A 131 -12.04 -0.94 16.23
CA LYS A 131 -12.39 -2.06 17.10
C LYS A 131 -11.61 -2.05 18.40
N ILE A 132 -10.31 -1.72 18.36
CA ILE A 132 -9.45 -1.68 19.56
C ILE A 132 -9.82 -0.52 20.48
N LEU A 133 -10.06 0.68 19.92
CA LEU A 133 -10.28 1.89 20.72
C LEU A 133 -11.72 2.06 21.20
N TYR A 134 -12.69 1.67 20.37
CA TYR A 134 -14.10 1.93 20.63
C TYR A 134 -14.94 0.66 20.79
N ASP A 135 -14.32 -0.52 20.68
CA ASP A 135 -14.98 -1.84 20.66
C ASP A 135 -16.12 -1.95 19.62
N THR A 136 -16.12 -1.08 18.63
CA THR A 136 -17.12 -1.01 17.57
C THR A 136 -16.48 -1.10 16.21
N VAL A 137 -17.17 -1.76 15.27
CA VAL A 137 -16.80 -1.75 13.85
C VAL A 137 -17.64 -0.70 13.15
N PRO A 138 -17.03 0.17 12.32
CA PRO A 138 -17.78 1.18 11.57
C PRO A 138 -18.89 0.55 10.73
N THR A 139 -19.99 1.27 10.56
CA THR A 139 -21.10 0.79 9.73
C THR A 139 -20.67 0.70 8.26
N PRO A 140 -21.28 -0.19 7.46
CA PRO A 140 -20.95 -0.29 6.03
C PRO A 140 -21.06 1.03 5.27
N GLY A 141 -22.04 1.88 5.63
CA GLY A 141 -22.19 3.21 5.02
C GLY A 141 -21.01 4.14 5.31
N THR A 142 -20.56 4.16 6.56
CA THR A 142 -19.37 4.94 6.96
C THR A 142 -18.12 4.42 6.26
N MET A 143 -17.97 3.11 6.11
CA MET A 143 -16.83 2.52 5.41
C MET A 143 -16.84 2.82 3.92
N ILE A 144 -17.99 2.81 3.26
CA ILE A 144 -18.10 3.20 1.85
C ILE A 144 -17.71 4.69 1.68
N LEU A 145 -18.22 5.56 2.54
CA LEU A 145 -17.85 6.98 2.53
C LEU A 145 -16.33 7.16 2.74
N PHE A 146 -15.76 6.46 3.72
CA PHE A 146 -14.32 6.47 3.97
C PHE A 146 -13.53 6.01 2.74
N CYS A 147 -13.92 4.91 2.10
CA CYS A 147 -13.25 4.42 0.88
C CYS A 147 -13.30 5.43 -0.27
N VAL A 148 -14.44 6.11 -0.46
CA VAL A 148 -14.58 7.15 -1.50
C VAL A 148 -13.68 8.34 -1.20
N LEU A 149 -13.70 8.85 0.02
CA LEU A 149 -12.86 9.97 0.44
C LEU A 149 -11.37 9.60 0.35
N LEU A 150 -10.99 8.43 0.86
CA LEU A 150 -9.62 7.93 0.78
C LEU A 150 -9.15 7.80 -0.67
N GLY A 151 -10.00 7.32 -1.58
CA GLY A 151 -9.69 7.25 -3.01
C GLY A 151 -9.41 8.63 -3.63
N VAL A 152 -10.13 9.66 -3.22
CA VAL A 152 -9.91 11.03 -3.67
C VAL A 152 -8.63 11.62 -3.09
N PHE A 153 -8.43 11.48 -1.77
CA PHE A 153 -7.24 12.03 -1.10
C PHE A 153 -5.95 11.28 -1.46
N ALA A 154 -6.03 9.98 -1.71
CA ALA A 154 -4.87 9.17 -2.08
C ALA A 154 -4.21 9.62 -3.40
N ILE A 155 -4.97 10.21 -4.34
CA ILE A 155 -4.40 10.76 -5.59
C ILE A 155 -3.41 11.89 -5.32
N GLY A 156 -3.61 12.66 -4.25
CA GLY A 156 -2.71 13.73 -3.81
C GLY A 156 -1.60 13.27 -2.84
N ALA A 157 -1.59 12.00 -2.46
CA ALA A 157 -0.63 11.51 -1.48
C ALA A 157 0.80 11.45 -2.07
N PRO A 158 1.82 11.92 -1.34
CA PRO A 158 3.19 11.80 -1.79
C PRO A 158 3.63 10.33 -1.80
N GLY A 159 4.38 9.92 -2.83
CA GLY A 159 4.91 8.56 -2.99
C GLY A 159 6.05 8.20 -2.03
N VAL A 160 5.96 8.63 -0.78
CA VAL A 160 6.93 8.41 0.31
C VAL A 160 6.33 7.47 1.37
N PRO A 161 7.16 6.84 2.22
CA PRO A 161 6.66 5.99 3.29
C PRO A 161 5.62 6.70 4.19
N GLY A 162 4.43 6.12 4.31
CA GLY A 162 3.33 6.69 5.10
C GLY A 162 2.58 7.84 4.42
N GLY A 163 2.83 8.13 3.15
CA GLY A 163 2.19 9.24 2.42
C GLY A 163 0.67 9.13 2.37
N THR A 164 0.13 7.95 2.14
CA THR A 164 -1.33 7.70 2.12
C THR A 164 -1.96 7.85 3.50
N VAL A 165 -1.28 7.38 4.57
CA VAL A 165 -1.72 7.59 5.95
C VAL A 165 -1.79 9.07 6.28
N MET A 166 -0.78 9.85 5.86
CA MET A 166 -0.79 11.30 6.05
C MET A 166 -1.93 11.99 5.29
N ALA A 167 -2.25 11.50 4.10
CA ALA A 167 -3.38 12.02 3.34
C ALA A 167 -4.74 11.67 3.96
N SER A 168 -4.84 10.56 4.70
CA SER A 168 -6.09 10.14 5.37
C SER A 168 -6.34 10.84 6.70
N LEU A 169 -5.33 11.52 7.28
CA LEU A 169 -5.44 12.25 8.54
C LEU A 169 -5.92 13.71 8.37
N GLY A 170 -5.95 14.22 7.16
CA GLY A 170 -6.44 15.56 6.84
C GLY A 170 -7.89 15.55 6.45
#